data_9a6fa3ddfd2ece8f77917402f423bad4
#
_entry.id   9a6fa3ddfd2ece8f77917402f423bad4
#
_cell.length_a   1.000
_cell.length_b   1.000
_cell.length_c   1.000
_cell.angle_alpha   90.00
_cell.angle_beta   90.00
_cell.angle_gamma   90.00
#
_symmetry.space_group_name_H-M   'P 1'
#
loop_
_entity.id
_entity.type
_entity.pdbx_description
1 polymer ?
#
loop_
_entity_poly.entity_id
_entity_poly.type
_entity_poly.pdbx_seq_one_letter_code
_entity_poly.pdbx_strand_id
1 'polypeptide(L)'
;VSLFGRRRTPLGPAPVDGRELLLADLDGVVYRGPGAIPGAVAELNRAAERLPLGYITNNASRTDRAVAEHLRELGLTVTPNEVVTSPQAAVALLRQTIAPGATILVIGGDGLTDELEKSGYVVTRSADDAPAAVLQGFAPEVGWTELAEAAFALAEGPNGEQLPWIATNTDWTIPVARGLAPGNGTLVSAVHTAVQRLPVFAGKPETAIFETAFARFGTRNALMIGDRLDTDMKGARAAGIPSLHVLTGVDRPKQLVAASRDMQPDFIVASLAELHEPYPSTVQLKDGSMQVGTARVGMDGHIVRIDAEGDSQINLLRAGCAAIWNSGLAIYGLKVPELLYADHWR
;
A
#
# COMPACT_ATOMS: atom_id res chain seq x y z
N VAL A 1 15.54 18.28 -42.41
CA VAL A 1 15.70 18.60 -40.97
C VAL A 1 14.43 19.34 -40.56
N SER A 2 13.47 18.65 -39.93
CA SER A 2 12.19 19.24 -39.50
C SER A 2 12.38 20.01 -38.21
N LEU A 3 12.27 21.34 -38.33
CA LEU A 3 12.28 22.31 -37.20
C LEU A 3 10.90 22.38 -36.52
N PHE A 4 10.19 21.27 -36.34
CA PHE A 4 9.05 21.26 -35.43
C PHE A 4 9.58 21.00 -34.01
N GLY A 5 9.79 22.10 -33.26
CA GLY A 5 10.06 22.03 -31.85
C GLY A 5 9.02 21.10 -31.16
N ARG A 6 9.52 20.04 -30.51
CA ARG A 6 8.69 19.08 -29.78
C ARG A 6 7.88 19.84 -28.74
N ARG A 7 6.60 20.12 -29.00
CA ARG A 7 5.73 20.77 -28.01
C ARG A 7 5.63 19.86 -26.79
N ARG A 8 5.89 20.39 -25.63
CA ARG A 8 5.64 19.70 -24.35
C ARG A 8 4.15 19.63 -24.09
N THR A 9 3.69 18.56 -23.41
CA THR A 9 2.32 18.53 -22.87
C THR A 9 2.18 19.60 -21.78
N PRO A 10 0.96 20.12 -21.55
CA PRO A 10 0.69 21.05 -20.46
C PRO A 10 1.09 20.47 -19.12
N LEU A 11 1.47 21.34 -18.19
CA LEU A 11 1.60 20.99 -16.78
C LEU A 11 0.25 21.18 -16.08
N GLY A 12 -0.17 20.17 -15.33
CA GLY A 12 -1.28 20.23 -14.41
C GLY A 12 -0.84 20.62 -13.00
N PRO A 13 -1.77 20.60 -12.03
CA PRO A 13 -1.44 20.82 -10.64
C PRO A 13 -0.45 19.75 -10.11
N ALA A 14 0.23 20.06 -9.02
CA ALA A 14 1.05 19.09 -8.31
C ALA A 14 0.16 17.97 -7.71
N PRO A 15 0.70 16.75 -7.49
CA PRO A 15 -0.08 15.67 -6.89
C PRO A 15 -0.78 16.02 -5.57
N VAL A 16 -0.17 16.89 -4.75
CA VAL A 16 -0.72 17.35 -3.46
C VAL A 16 -1.79 18.42 -3.60
N ASP A 17 -1.89 19.10 -4.73
CA ASP A 17 -2.79 20.24 -4.88
C ASP A 17 -4.26 19.81 -4.79
N GLY A 18 -5.05 20.59 -4.01
CA GLY A 18 -6.46 20.30 -3.79
C GLY A 18 -6.75 19.10 -2.88
N ARG A 19 -5.72 18.55 -2.20
CA ARG A 19 -5.89 17.49 -1.19
C ARG A 19 -6.06 18.11 0.20
N GLU A 20 -6.75 17.35 1.06
CA GLU A 20 -6.98 17.72 2.46
C GLU A 20 -6.23 16.75 3.41
N LEU A 21 -5.72 15.64 2.88
CA LEU A 21 -5.00 14.62 3.61
C LEU A 21 -3.98 13.92 2.70
N LEU A 22 -2.79 13.66 3.21
CA LEU A 22 -1.88 12.69 2.62
C LEU A 22 -1.85 11.43 3.46
N LEU A 23 -1.89 10.27 2.81
CA LEU A 23 -1.67 8.97 3.43
C LEU A 23 -0.40 8.38 2.81
N ALA A 24 0.65 8.23 3.61
CA ALA A 24 1.93 7.72 3.15
C ALA A 24 2.18 6.31 3.71
N ASP A 25 2.51 5.35 2.83
CA ASP A 25 3.12 4.11 3.27
C ASP A 25 4.52 4.37 3.84
N LEU A 26 5.12 3.41 4.49
CA LEU A 26 6.38 3.55 5.22
C LEU A 26 7.56 2.94 4.47
N ASP A 27 7.56 1.60 4.34
CA ASP A 27 8.62 0.89 3.65
C ASP A 27 8.61 1.21 2.15
N GLY A 28 9.75 1.58 1.59
CA GLY A 28 9.85 1.98 0.18
C GLY A 28 9.41 3.41 -0.13
N VAL A 29 8.75 4.10 0.80
CA VAL A 29 8.29 5.50 0.68
C VAL A 29 9.07 6.42 1.59
N VAL A 30 9.08 6.15 2.88
CA VAL A 30 9.78 6.95 3.91
C VAL A 30 11.18 6.42 4.14
N TYR A 31 11.33 5.12 4.30
CA TYR A 31 12.59 4.45 4.59
C TYR A 31 12.75 3.14 3.82
N ARG A 32 13.97 2.63 3.78
CA ARG A 32 14.31 1.28 3.31
C ARG A 32 15.27 0.66 4.31
N GLY A 33 14.85 -0.44 4.94
CA GLY A 33 15.62 -1.02 6.06
C GLY A 33 15.78 0.02 7.19
N PRO A 34 17.01 0.28 7.68
CA PRO A 34 17.23 1.20 8.80
C PRO A 34 17.30 2.68 8.39
N GLY A 35 17.37 3.01 7.10
CA GLY A 35 17.67 4.36 6.63
C GLY A 35 16.52 5.04 5.90
N ALA A 36 16.40 6.36 6.10
CA ALA A 36 15.46 7.17 5.34
C ALA A 36 15.80 7.19 3.85
N ILE A 37 14.77 7.20 3.00
CA ILE A 37 14.92 7.41 1.56
C ILE A 37 15.35 8.86 1.32
N PRO A 38 16.38 9.11 0.49
CA PRO A 38 16.87 10.46 0.23
C PRO A 38 15.76 11.42 -0.21
N GLY A 39 15.64 12.54 0.49
CA GLY A 39 14.63 13.58 0.23
C GLY A 39 13.23 13.29 0.79
N ALA A 40 12.87 12.05 1.10
CA ALA A 40 11.52 11.71 1.54
C ALA A 40 11.08 12.45 2.80
N VAL A 41 11.94 12.47 3.82
CA VAL A 41 11.66 13.16 5.09
C VAL A 41 11.45 14.66 4.89
N ALA A 42 12.27 15.30 4.05
CA ALA A 42 12.15 16.74 3.79
C ALA A 42 10.82 17.08 3.09
N GLU A 43 10.44 16.32 2.06
CA GLU A 43 9.22 16.58 1.30
C GLU A 43 7.94 16.24 2.09
N LEU A 44 7.97 15.22 2.94
CA LEU A 44 6.85 14.90 3.83
C LEU A 44 6.69 15.95 4.94
N ASN A 45 7.77 16.40 5.57
CA ASN A 45 7.71 17.51 6.52
C ASN A 45 7.20 18.79 5.86
N ARG A 46 7.63 19.11 4.65
CA ARG A 46 7.11 20.24 3.86
C ARG A 46 5.60 20.10 3.58
N ALA A 47 5.14 18.90 3.28
CA ALA A 47 3.72 18.63 3.09
C ALA A 47 2.92 18.82 4.39
N ALA A 48 3.46 18.35 5.53
CA ALA A 48 2.84 18.44 6.85
C ALA A 48 2.65 19.90 7.34
N GLU A 49 3.40 20.87 6.78
CA GLU A 49 3.17 22.31 7.05
C GLU A 49 1.85 22.84 6.48
N ARG A 50 1.24 22.13 5.53
CA ARG A 50 0.08 22.59 4.76
C ARG A 50 -1.17 21.77 4.99
N LEU A 51 -1.04 20.47 5.21
CA LEU A 51 -2.17 19.55 5.35
C LEU A 51 -1.82 18.38 6.27
N PRO A 52 -2.82 17.76 6.90
CA PRO A 52 -2.62 16.55 7.70
C PRO A 52 -1.93 15.45 6.92
N LEU A 53 -1.03 14.72 7.60
CA LEU A 53 -0.30 13.59 7.04
C LEU A 53 -0.52 12.37 7.93
N GLY A 54 -1.09 11.31 7.37
CA GLY A 54 -1.24 10.01 8.02
C GLY A 54 -0.22 9.02 7.47
N TYR A 55 0.44 8.28 8.36
CA TYR A 55 1.35 7.19 8.01
C TYR A 55 0.59 5.88 8.12
N ILE A 56 0.37 5.20 6.99
CA ILE A 56 -0.50 4.02 6.92
C ILE A 56 0.32 2.75 6.65
N THR A 57 0.29 1.78 7.57
CA THR A 57 1.15 0.59 7.48
C THR A 57 0.41 -0.73 7.74
N ASN A 58 0.76 -1.76 6.96
CA ASN A 58 0.34 -3.14 7.20
C ASN A 58 1.09 -3.82 8.34
N ASN A 59 2.16 -3.21 8.86
CA ASN A 59 2.92 -3.79 9.95
C ASN A 59 2.06 -3.91 11.21
N ALA A 60 1.92 -5.15 11.71
CA ALA A 60 1.12 -5.49 12.88
C ALA A 60 1.96 -5.83 14.12
N SER A 61 3.29 -5.91 13.99
CA SER A 61 4.16 -6.33 15.09
C SER A 61 4.53 -5.20 16.04
N ARG A 62 4.45 -3.93 15.59
CA ARG A 62 4.82 -2.75 16.37
C ARG A 62 3.60 -1.91 16.72
N THR A 63 3.65 -1.27 17.90
CA THR A 63 2.65 -0.28 18.30
C THR A 63 2.77 1.00 17.47
N ASP A 64 1.69 1.78 17.38
CA ASP A 64 1.68 3.11 16.76
C ASP A 64 2.75 4.04 17.36
N ARG A 65 2.95 3.95 18.69
CA ARG A 65 4.00 4.70 19.41
C ARG A 65 5.39 4.32 18.93
N ALA A 66 5.70 3.02 18.84
CA ALA A 66 7.02 2.55 18.40
C ALA A 66 7.28 2.93 16.94
N VAL A 67 6.26 2.91 16.09
CA VAL A 67 6.35 3.38 14.70
C VAL A 67 6.63 4.89 14.67
N ALA A 68 5.89 5.71 15.42
CA ALA A 68 6.09 7.15 15.49
C ALA A 68 7.48 7.52 16.05
N GLU A 69 8.00 6.78 17.02
CA GLU A 69 9.36 6.95 17.54
C GLU A 69 10.41 6.71 16.45
N HIS A 70 10.28 5.62 15.72
CA HIS A 70 11.19 5.31 14.60
C HIS A 70 11.15 6.39 13.50
N LEU A 71 9.95 6.87 13.15
CA LEU A 71 9.81 7.94 12.17
C LEU A 71 10.46 9.26 12.63
N ARG A 72 10.38 9.57 13.93
CA ARG A 72 11.08 10.73 14.53
C ARG A 72 12.59 10.59 14.51
N GLU A 73 13.12 9.38 14.76
CA GLU A 73 14.56 9.09 14.63
C GLU A 73 15.07 9.34 13.21
N LEU A 74 14.21 9.13 12.20
CA LEU A 74 14.52 9.45 10.80
C LEU A 74 14.38 10.94 10.46
N GLY A 75 13.86 11.77 11.38
CA GLY A 75 13.74 13.22 11.22
C GLY A 75 12.33 13.71 10.84
N LEU A 76 11.31 12.88 10.89
CA LEU A 76 9.92 13.31 10.68
C LEU A 76 9.33 13.95 11.95
N THR A 77 8.48 14.96 11.75
CA THR A 77 7.65 15.50 12.81
C THR A 77 6.34 14.72 12.83
N VAL A 78 6.21 13.76 13.75
CA VAL A 78 5.08 12.84 13.81
C VAL A 78 4.69 12.48 15.23
N THR A 79 3.41 12.32 15.46
CA THR A 79 2.82 11.81 16.71
C THR A 79 2.23 10.40 16.50
N PRO A 80 2.03 9.59 17.56
CA PRO A 80 1.37 8.28 17.39
C PRO A 80 -0.02 8.38 16.76
N ASN A 81 -0.72 9.49 16.96
CA ASN A 81 -2.06 9.71 16.40
C ASN A 81 -2.08 9.87 14.88
N GLU A 82 -0.93 10.17 14.26
CA GLU A 82 -0.77 10.25 12.81
C GLU A 82 -0.38 8.89 12.19
N VAL A 83 -0.15 7.87 13.01
CA VAL A 83 0.17 6.51 12.54
C VAL A 83 -1.10 5.66 12.53
N VAL A 84 -1.47 5.14 11.38
CA VAL A 84 -2.61 4.24 11.17
C VAL A 84 -2.08 2.85 10.84
N THR A 85 -2.34 1.90 11.74
CA THR A 85 -1.81 0.54 11.62
C THR A 85 -2.91 -0.47 11.27
N SER A 86 -2.52 -1.59 10.67
CA SER A 86 -3.47 -2.67 10.40
C SER A 86 -4.09 -3.30 11.66
N PRO A 87 -3.44 -3.38 12.84
CA PRO A 87 -4.11 -3.70 14.10
C PRO A 87 -5.28 -2.77 14.45
N GLN A 88 -5.11 -1.45 14.29
CA GLN A 88 -6.18 -0.50 14.54
C GLN A 88 -7.39 -0.72 13.62
N ALA A 89 -7.14 -1.00 12.34
CA ALA A 89 -8.19 -1.35 11.39
C ALA A 89 -8.87 -2.70 11.76
N ALA A 90 -8.10 -3.70 12.21
CA ALA A 90 -8.63 -4.99 12.65
C ALA A 90 -9.55 -4.84 13.87
N VAL A 91 -9.15 -4.03 14.84
CA VAL A 91 -9.98 -3.73 16.02
C VAL A 91 -11.22 -2.91 15.65
N ALA A 92 -11.11 -1.99 14.68
CA ALA A 92 -12.28 -1.25 14.17
C ALA A 92 -13.31 -2.19 13.51
N LEU A 93 -12.86 -3.21 12.76
CA LEU A 93 -13.74 -4.26 12.22
C LEU A 93 -14.34 -5.12 13.34
N LEU A 94 -13.53 -5.52 14.32
CA LEU A 94 -13.98 -6.33 15.45
C LEU A 94 -15.13 -5.65 16.21
N ARG A 95 -15.02 -4.35 16.46
CA ARG A 95 -16.04 -3.55 17.17
C ARG A 95 -17.42 -3.54 16.49
N GLN A 96 -17.50 -3.87 15.22
CA GLN A 96 -18.77 -3.94 14.51
C GLN A 96 -19.61 -5.14 14.93
N THR A 97 -18.98 -6.20 15.46
CA THR A 97 -19.62 -7.47 15.78
C THR A 97 -19.42 -7.91 17.22
N ILE A 98 -18.34 -7.51 17.87
CA ILE A 98 -17.97 -7.94 19.24
C ILE A 98 -17.82 -6.70 20.14
N ALA A 99 -18.57 -6.68 21.23
CA ALA A 99 -18.52 -5.60 22.22
C ALA A 99 -17.21 -5.64 23.03
N PRO A 100 -16.69 -4.47 23.50
CA PRO A 100 -15.62 -4.40 24.49
C PRO A 100 -15.92 -5.24 25.74
N GLY A 101 -14.88 -5.75 26.40
CA GLY A 101 -14.98 -6.67 27.53
C GLY A 101 -14.92 -8.15 27.13
N ALA A 102 -15.14 -8.47 25.84
CA ALA A 102 -15.02 -9.85 25.37
C ALA A 102 -13.56 -10.32 25.33
N THR A 103 -13.37 -11.63 25.50
CA THR A 103 -12.06 -12.29 25.37
C THR A 103 -11.76 -12.56 23.90
N ILE A 104 -10.58 -12.14 23.43
CA ILE A 104 -10.13 -12.27 22.04
C ILE A 104 -8.85 -13.10 22.01
N LEU A 105 -8.86 -14.17 21.22
CA LEU A 105 -7.64 -14.93 20.97
C LEU A 105 -6.77 -14.20 19.95
N VAL A 106 -5.53 -13.94 20.33
CA VAL A 106 -4.57 -13.18 19.53
C VAL A 106 -3.44 -14.08 19.03
N ILE A 107 -3.22 -14.05 17.73
CA ILE A 107 -2.02 -14.58 17.09
C ILE A 107 -1.24 -13.38 16.54
N GLY A 108 -0.10 -13.06 17.12
CA GLY A 108 0.68 -11.88 16.70
C GLY A 108 1.40 -11.21 17.87
N GLY A 109 2.04 -10.07 17.58
CA GLY A 109 2.87 -9.32 18.50
C GLY A 109 2.16 -8.22 19.28
N ASP A 110 2.98 -7.40 19.93
CA ASP A 110 2.56 -6.34 20.85
C ASP A 110 1.67 -5.29 20.19
N GLY A 111 1.88 -5.00 18.90
CA GLY A 111 1.05 -4.02 18.19
C GLY A 111 -0.43 -4.39 18.18
N LEU A 112 -0.74 -5.69 18.06
CA LEU A 112 -2.12 -6.17 18.06
C LEU A 112 -2.68 -6.29 19.49
N THR A 113 -1.86 -6.77 20.44
CA THR A 113 -2.23 -6.89 21.85
C THR A 113 -2.53 -5.52 22.47
N ASP A 114 -1.63 -4.55 22.30
CA ASP A 114 -1.77 -3.19 22.80
C ASP A 114 -3.05 -2.50 22.28
N GLU A 115 -3.36 -2.68 20.99
CA GLU A 115 -4.56 -2.06 20.41
C GLU A 115 -5.86 -2.67 20.93
N LEU A 116 -5.89 -3.99 21.16
CA LEU A 116 -7.03 -4.67 21.78
C LEU A 116 -7.25 -4.21 23.22
N GLU A 117 -6.19 -4.17 24.02
CA GLU A 117 -6.23 -3.74 25.43
C GLU A 117 -6.67 -2.27 25.56
N LYS A 118 -6.11 -1.35 24.74
CA LYS A 118 -6.56 0.05 24.64
C LYS A 118 -8.04 0.17 24.28
N SER A 119 -8.54 -0.82 23.55
CA SER A 119 -9.94 -0.88 23.09
C SER A 119 -10.87 -1.57 24.08
N GLY A 120 -10.35 -2.00 25.24
CA GLY A 120 -11.12 -2.60 26.34
C GLY A 120 -11.44 -4.07 26.15
N TYR A 121 -10.73 -4.80 25.28
CA TYR A 121 -10.84 -6.24 25.14
C TYR A 121 -9.91 -6.99 26.09
N VAL A 122 -10.27 -8.21 26.45
CA VAL A 122 -9.42 -9.13 27.20
C VAL A 122 -8.66 -10.01 26.19
N VAL A 123 -7.35 -10.08 26.32
CA VAL A 123 -6.50 -10.85 25.40
C VAL A 123 -6.23 -12.23 25.97
N THR A 124 -6.36 -13.27 25.13
CA THR A 124 -5.89 -14.62 25.43
C THR A 124 -5.01 -15.18 24.33
N ARG A 125 -4.26 -16.22 24.67
CA ARG A 125 -3.46 -17.03 23.75
C ARG A 125 -3.95 -18.48 23.67
N SER A 126 -5.04 -18.82 24.39
CA SER A 126 -5.59 -20.18 24.45
C SER A 126 -7.03 -20.25 23.96
N ALA A 127 -7.32 -21.24 23.16
CA ALA A 127 -8.67 -21.58 22.72
C ALA A 127 -9.56 -22.05 23.89
N ASP A 128 -8.96 -22.61 24.95
CA ASP A 128 -9.68 -23.10 26.13
C ASP A 128 -10.32 -21.96 26.95
N ASP A 129 -9.89 -20.71 26.74
CA ASP A 129 -10.48 -19.54 27.39
C ASP A 129 -11.80 -19.07 26.75
N ALA A 130 -12.36 -19.88 25.82
CA ALA A 130 -13.60 -19.62 25.10
C ALA A 130 -13.65 -18.21 24.47
N PRO A 131 -12.71 -17.86 23.58
CA PRO A 131 -12.66 -16.54 22.98
C PRO A 131 -13.89 -16.27 22.11
N ALA A 132 -14.30 -14.99 22.04
CA ALA A 132 -15.42 -14.55 21.20
C ALA A 132 -15.01 -14.31 19.72
N ALA A 133 -13.72 -14.17 19.46
CA ALA A 133 -13.15 -13.98 18.11
C ALA A 133 -11.66 -14.32 18.09
N VAL A 134 -11.11 -14.50 16.88
CA VAL A 134 -9.67 -14.64 16.64
C VAL A 134 -9.16 -13.45 15.85
N LEU A 135 -8.13 -12.76 16.36
CA LEU A 135 -7.37 -11.74 15.63
C LEU A 135 -5.97 -12.26 15.33
N GLN A 136 -5.63 -12.27 14.04
CA GLN A 136 -4.35 -12.78 13.57
C GLN A 136 -3.53 -11.69 12.88
N GLY A 137 -2.32 -11.49 13.37
CA GLY A 137 -1.26 -10.69 12.78
C GLY A 137 0.06 -11.43 12.78
N PHE A 138 1.14 -10.72 12.43
CA PHE A 138 2.48 -11.25 12.38
C PHE A 138 3.28 -10.87 13.64
N ALA A 139 4.06 -11.81 14.12
CA ALA A 139 5.23 -11.57 14.96
C ALA A 139 6.28 -12.66 14.67
N PRO A 140 7.60 -12.37 14.84
CA PRO A 140 8.66 -13.35 14.59
C PRO A 140 8.55 -14.62 15.41
N GLU A 141 7.93 -14.53 16.60
CA GLU A 141 7.76 -15.60 17.57
C GLU A 141 6.56 -16.51 17.28
N VAL A 142 5.66 -16.12 16.39
CA VAL A 142 4.49 -16.95 16.04
C VAL A 142 4.93 -18.25 15.39
N GLY A 143 4.61 -19.34 16.05
CA GLY A 143 4.95 -20.68 15.64
C GLY A 143 3.73 -21.61 15.49
N TRP A 144 3.99 -22.90 15.39
CA TRP A 144 2.93 -23.89 15.20
C TRP A 144 1.90 -23.90 16.34
N THR A 145 2.35 -23.71 17.58
CA THR A 145 1.46 -23.73 18.76
C THR A 145 0.40 -22.65 18.68
N GLU A 146 0.79 -21.41 18.39
CA GLU A 146 -0.15 -20.29 18.28
C GLU A 146 -1.12 -20.47 17.09
N LEU A 147 -0.61 -21.01 15.97
CA LEU A 147 -1.48 -21.30 14.81
C LEU A 147 -2.46 -22.45 15.10
N ALA A 148 -2.06 -23.42 15.91
CA ALA A 148 -2.94 -24.51 16.35
C ALA A 148 -4.06 -24.00 17.28
N GLU A 149 -3.73 -23.10 18.24
CA GLU A 149 -4.74 -22.45 19.09
C GLU A 149 -5.77 -21.68 18.26
N ALA A 150 -5.32 -20.94 17.23
CA ALA A 150 -6.24 -20.30 16.29
C ALA A 150 -7.15 -21.32 15.60
N ALA A 151 -6.59 -22.44 15.11
CA ALA A 151 -7.36 -23.46 14.42
C ALA A 151 -8.37 -24.14 15.37
N PHE A 152 -8.01 -24.40 16.63
CA PHE A 152 -8.92 -24.97 17.62
C PHE A 152 -10.08 -24.03 17.94
N ALA A 153 -9.80 -22.73 18.17
CA ALA A 153 -10.85 -21.74 18.42
C ALA A 153 -11.76 -21.52 17.20
N LEU A 154 -11.22 -21.63 15.99
CA LEU A 154 -11.94 -21.42 14.73
C LEU A 154 -12.64 -22.67 14.21
N ALA A 155 -12.46 -23.83 14.84
CA ALA A 155 -13.19 -25.04 14.50
C ALA A 155 -14.70 -24.80 14.58
N GLU A 156 -15.46 -25.42 13.67
CA GLU A 156 -16.92 -25.32 13.66
C GLU A 156 -17.49 -25.92 14.96
N GLY A 157 -18.29 -25.12 15.65
CA GLY A 157 -18.98 -25.57 16.86
C GLY A 157 -20.05 -26.66 16.57
N PRO A 158 -20.55 -27.34 17.61
CA PRO A 158 -21.47 -28.46 17.45
C PRO A 158 -22.77 -28.13 16.68
N ASN A 159 -23.18 -26.86 16.68
CA ASN A 159 -24.38 -26.38 16.00
C ASN A 159 -24.04 -25.56 14.72
N GLY A 160 -22.80 -25.64 14.24
CA GLY A 160 -22.36 -24.87 13.08
C GLY A 160 -21.93 -23.41 13.39
N GLU A 161 -21.75 -23.06 14.68
CA GLU A 161 -21.29 -21.72 15.04
C GLU A 161 -19.84 -21.50 14.58
N GLN A 162 -19.59 -20.32 14.01
CA GLN A 162 -18.24 -19.91 13.58
C GLN A 162 -17.86 -18.60 14.24
N LEU A 163 -16.73 -18.60 14.96
CA LEU A 163 -16.19 -17.37 15.53
C LEU A 163 -15.70 -16.42 14.43
N PRO A 164 -15.86 -15.10 14.59
CA PRO A 164 -15.21 -14.13 13.73
C PRO A 164 -13.70 -14.35 13.71
N TRP A 165 -13.14 -14.35 12.50
CA TRP A 165 -11.69 -14.39 12.28
C TRP A 165 -11.27 -13.18 11.45
N ILE A 166 -10.44 -12.33 12.04
CA ILE A 166 -9.90 -11.12 11.40
C ILE A 166 -8.39 -11.23 11.33
N ALA A 167 -7.82 -10.96 10.16
CA ALA A 167 -6.38 -10.88 9.97
C ALA A 167 -5.96 -9.45 9.65
N THR A 168 -4.83 -9.02 10.21
CA THR A 168 -4.34 -7.65 10.06
C THR A 168 -3.94 -7.32 8.62
N ASN A 169 -3.39 -8.28 7.87
CA ASN A 169 -2.96 -8.10 6.48
C ASN A 169 -2.79 -9.45 5.77
N THR A 170 -2.58 -9.39 4.45
CA THR A 170 -2.33 -10.54 3.56
C THR A 170 -0.91 -10.59 3.04
N ASP A 171 0.03 -9.88 3.64
CA ASP A 171 1.41 -9.83 3.16
C ASP A 171 2.02 -11.23 3.15
N TRP A 172 2.26 -11.79 1.97
CA TRP A 172 2.79 -13.15 1.80
C TRP A 172 4.22 -13.28 2.28
N THR A 173 5.00 -12.26 2.06
CA THR A 173 6.41 -12.19 2.45
C THR A 173 6.73 -10.86 3.09
N ILE A 174 7.74 -10.86 3.94
CA ILE A 174 8.32 -9.65 4.53
C ILE A 174 9.82 -9.61 4.24
N PRO A 175 10.38 -8.46 3.85
CA PRO A 175 11.81 -8.30 3.69
C PRO A 175 12.47 -8.19 5.07
N VAL A 176 13.50 -9.01 5.27
CA VAL A 176 14.35 -8.98 6.46
C VAL A 176 15.81 -8.94 6.03
N ALA A 177 16.74 -8.67 6.95
CA ALA A 177 18.17 -8.52 6.61
C ALA A 177 18.79 -9.72 5.87
N ARG A 178 18.24 -10.92 6.07
CA ARG A 178 18.72 -12.17 5.44
C ARG A 178 18.03 -12.52 4.11
N GLY A 179 17.01 -11.75 3.68
CA GLY A 179 16.21 -12.03 2.48
C GLY A 179 14.70 -11.93 2.72
N LEU A 180 13.91 -12.58 1.89
CA LEU A 180 12.44 -12.65 2.06
C LEU A 180 12.08 -13.76 3.06
N ALA A 181 11.25 -13.40 4.04
CA ALA A 181 10.70 -14.32 5.03
C ALA A 181 9.17 -14.45 4.87
N PRO A 182 8.53 -15.54 5.37
CA PRO A 182 7.08 -15.66 5.39
C PRO A 182 6.42 -14.50 6.14
N GLY A 183 5.41 -13.89 5.54
CA GLY A 183 4.57 -12.86 6.16
C GLY A 183 3.28 -13.43 6.75
N ASN A 184 2.41 -12.53 7.23
CA ASN A 184 1.14 -12.92 7.86
C ASN A 184 0.24 -13.72 6.91
N GLY A 185 0.20 -13.39 5.62
CA GLY A 185 -0.58 -14.13 4.62
C GLY A 185 -0.22 -15.61 4.55
N THR A 186 1.07 -15.94 4.68
CA THR A 186 1.55 -17.33 4.76
C THR A 186 1.06 -18.02 6.04
N LEU A 187 1.11 -17.34 7.19
CA LEU A 187 0.61 -17.87 8.46
C LEU A 187 -0.92 -18.04 8.45
N VAL A 188 -1.65 -17.10 7.86
CA VAL A 188 -3.11 -17.21 7.62
C VAL A 188 -3.43 -18.43 6.75
N SER A 189 -2.63 -18.70 5.71
CA SER A 189 -2.82 -19.87 4.87
C SER A 189 -2.65 -21.18 5.63
N ALA A 190 -1.74 -21.24 6.61
CA ALA A 190 -1.57 -22.42 7.46
C ALA A 190 -2.84 -22.69 8.30
N VAL A 191 -3.41 -21.67 8.94
CA VAL A 191 -4.67 -21.79 9.69
C VAL A 191 -5.84 -22.10 8.74
N HIS A 192 -5.95 -21.39 7.59
CA HIS A 192 -6.95 -21.65 6.56
C HIS A 192 -6.98 -23.10 6.13
N THR A 193 -5.82 -23.72 5.94
CA THR A 193 -5.72 -25.13 5.54
C THR A 193 -6.37 -26.05 6.57
N ALA A 194 -6.29 -25.74 7.86
CA ALA A 194 -6.92 -26.53 8.92
C ALA A 194 -8.43 -26.28 9.03
N VAL A 195 -8.88 -25.01 8.91
CA VAL A 195 -10.28 -24.63 9.21
C VAL A 195 -11.14 -24.44 7.95
N GLN A 196 -10.58 -24.52 6.74
CA GLN A 196 -11.25 -24.44 5.44
C GLN A 196 -12.05 -23.14 5.20
N ARG A 197 -11.69 -22.05 5.87
CA ARG A 197 -12.28 -20.72 5.67
C ARG A 197 -11.23 -19.63 5.76
N LEU A 198 -11.51 -18.45 5.19
CA LEU A 198 -10.61 -17.28 5.21
C LEU A 198 -11.08 -16.27 6.26
N PRO A 199 -10.15 -15.49 6.84
CA PRO A 199 -10.48 -14.35 7.67
C PRO A 199 -11.03 -13.18 6.84
N VAL A 200 -11.63 -12.20 7.54
CA VAL A 200 -11.76 -10.85 7.01
C VAL A 200 -10.42 -10.14 7.19
N PHE A 201 -9.93 -9.50 6.15
CA PHE A 201 -8.66 -8.79 6.21
C PHE A 201 -8.88 -7.30 6.49
N ALA A 202 -8.00 -6.69 7.27
CA ALA A 202 -8.13 -5.31 7.72
C ALA A 202 -7.18 -4.34 7.03
N GLY A 203 -5.96 -4.77 6.73
CA GLY A 203 -4.90 -3.95 6.12
C GLY A 203 -5.05 -3.78 4.61
N LYS A 204 -4.21 -2.94 4.02
CA LYS A 204 -4.13 -2.75 2.56
C LYS A 204 -3.99 -4.10 1.84
N PRO A 205 -4.71 -4.35 0.72
CA PRO A 205 -5.51 -3.41 -0.07
C PRO A 205 -6.96 -3.23 0.39
N GLU A 206 -7.38 -3.82 1.51
CA GLU A 206 -8.73 -3.69 1.99
C GLU A 206 -9.05 -2.27 2.46
N THR A 207 -10.32 -1.86 2.35
CA THR A 207 -10.72 -0.49 2.65
C THR A 207 -10.74 -0.16 4.13
N ALA A 208 -10.79 -1.14 5.02
CA ALA A 208 -10.92 -0.94 6.46
C ALA A 208 -9.83 -0.04 7.06
N ILE A 209 -8.59 -0.18 6.62
CA ILE A 209 -7.49 0.67 7.10
C ILE A 209 -7.61 2.12 6.59
N PHE A 210 -8.11 2.32 5.37
CA PHE A 210 -8.40 3.65 4.82
C PHE A 210 -9.58 4.29 5.54
N GLU A 211 -10.66 3.54 5.82
CA GLU A 211 -11.80 4.03 6.60
C GLU A 211 -11.38 4.45 8.02
N THR A 212 -10.46 3.69 8.63
CA THR A 212 -9.87 4.05 9.92
C THR A 212 -9.11 5.37 9.84
N ALA A 213 -8.35 5.59 8.77
CA ALA A 213 -7.65 6.85 8.52
C ALA A 213 -8.67 8.00 8.29
N PHE A 214 -9.66 7.82 7.42
CA PHE A 214 -10.67 8.84 7.14
C PHE A 214 -11.47 9.25 8.39
N ALA A 215 -11.85 8.29 9.21
CA ALA A 215 -12.53 8.58 10.49
C ALA A 215 -11.64 9.38 11.44
N ARG A 216 -10.33 9.11 11.47
CA ARG A 216 -9.37 9.80 12.32
C ARG A 216 -9.09 11.23 11.88
N PHE A 217 -8.91 11.44 10.57
CA PHE A 217 -8.55 12.76 10.02
C PHE A 217 -9.77 13.59 9.58
N GLY A 218 -10.97 13.01 9.59
CA GLY A 218 -12.24 13.73 9.31
C GLY A 218 -12.45 14.08 7.84
N THR A 219 -11.69 13.51 6.91
CA THR A 219 -11.84 13.76 5.47
C THR A 219 -11.54 12.52 4.64
N ARG A 220 -12.16 12.45 3.45
CA ARG A 220 -11.88 11.44 2.40
C ARG A 220 -11.17 12.07 1.19
N ASN A 221 -10.93 13.39 1.18
CA ASN A 221 -10.16 14.04 0.12
C ASN A 221 -8.66 13.81 0.35
N ALA A 222 -8.23 12.58 0.18
CA ALA A 222 -6.87 12.11 0.45
C ALA A 222 -6.12 11.75 -0.84
N LEU A 223 -4.79 11.73 -0.75
CA LEU A 223 -3.88 11.11 -1.72
C LEU A 223 -3.12 9.98 -1.01
N MET A 224 -3.21 8.75 -1.54
CA MET A 224 -2.37 7.64 -1.08
C MET A 224 -1.01 7.68 -1.80
N ILE A 225 0.06 7.67 -1.02
CA ILE A 225 1.45 7.59 -1.50
C ILE A 225 1.99 6.21 -1.12
N GLY A 226 2.40 5.42 -2.11
CA GLY A 226 2.87 4.06 -1.89
C GLY A 226 3.86 3.60 -2.94
N ASP A 227 4.47 2.47 -2.70
CA ASP A 227 5.46 1.83 -3.58
C ASP A 227 5.00 0.46 -4.10
N ARG A 228 3.82 -0.02 -3.65
CA ARG A 228 3.28 -1.31 -4.05
C ARG A 228 1.95 -1.19 -4.76
N LEU A 229 1.86 -1.90 -5.88
CA LEU A 229 0.65 -1.92 -6.72
C LEU A 229 -0.47 -2.75 -6.10
N ASP A 230 -0.12 -3.89 -5.50
CA ASP A 230 -1.05 -4.88 -4.97
C ASP A 230 -1.67 -4.50 -3.62
N THR A 231 -1.06 -3.59 -2.88
CA THR A 231 -1.55 -3.09 -1.59
C THR A 231 -1.97 -1.63 -1.66
N ASP A 232 -1.04 -0.72 -1.97
CA ASP A 232 -1.26 0.73 -1.88
C ASP A 232 -2.16 1.26 -2.99
N MET A 233 -1.82 0.96 -4.24
CA MET A 233 -2.55 1.47 -5.40
C MET A 233 -3.92 0.81 -5.50
N LYS A 234 -3.97 -0.51 -5.32
CA LYS A 234 -5.22 -1.26 -5.30
C LYS A 234 -6.13 -0.82 -4.16
N GLY A 235 -5.57 -0.65 -2.96
CA GLY A 235 -6.31 -0.19 -1.79
C GLY A 235 -6.84 1.24 -1.94
N ALA A 236 -6.02 2.17 -2.45
CA ALA A 236 -6.46 3.53 -2.74
C ALA A 236 -7.64 3.56 -3.72
N ARG A 237 -7.55 2.78 -4.81
CA ARG A 237 -8.63 2.64 -5.78
C ARG A 237 -9.90 2.06 -5.16
N ALA A 238 -9.78 1.02 -4.33
CA ALA A 238 -10.92 0.44 -3.61
C ALA A 238 -11.55 1.44 -2.62
N ALA A 239 -10.74 2.27 -1.98
CA ALA A 239 -11.18 3.35 -1.09
C ALA A 239 -11.72 4.60 -1.82
N GLY A 240 -11.60 4.64 -3.16
CA GLY A 240 -12.10 5.75 -4.00
C GLY A 240 -11.26 7.02 -3.92
N ILE A 241 -9.98 6.92 -3.59
CA ILE A 241 -9.04 8.04 -3.53
C ILE A 241 -7.95 7.91 -4.58
N PRO A 242 -7.38 9.02 -5.07
CA PRO A 242 -6.23 8.98 -5.96
C PRO A 242 -4.98 8.43 -5.28
N SER A 243 -4.09 7.91 -6.12
CA SER A 243 -2.84 7.28 -5.70
C SER A 243 -1.62 7.81 -6.44
N LEU A 244 -0.50 7.88 -5.71
CA LEU A 244 0.81 8.25 -6.21
C LEU A 244 1.77 7.09 -5.94
N HIS A 245 2.34 6.55 -7.02
CA HIS A 245 3.36 5.50 -6.94
C HIS A 245 4.76 6.10 -6.99
N VAL A 246 5.60 5.74 -6.02
CA VAL A 246 7.03 6.12 -5.99
C VAL A 246 7.91 4.95 -6.44
N LEU A 247 8.94 5.24 -7.26
CA LEU A 247 9.88 4.22 -7.74
C LEU A 247 11.02 3.92 -6.76
N THR A 248 10.89 4.35 -5.51
CA THR A 248 11.89 4.14 -4.47
C THR A 248 11.74 2.81 -3.73
N GLY A 249 10.65 2.08 -3.96
CA GLY A 249 10.32 0.87 -3.20
C GLY A 249 10.35 -0.44 -4.00
N VAL A 250 9.32 -1.27 -3.79
CA VAL A 250 9.22 -2.67 -4.27
C VAL A 250 8.88 -2.74 -5.75
N ASP A 251 7.74 -2.14 -6.16
CA ASP A 251 7.31 -2.21 -7.55
C ASP A 251 8.04 -1.17 -8.41
N ARG A 252 8.66 -1.68 -9.46
CA ARG A 252 9.56 -0.94 -10.34
C ARG A 252 8.89 -0.72 -11.71
N PRO A 253 9.53 -0.04 -12.68
CA PRO A 253 8.93 0.22 -13.99
C PRO A 253 8.34 -1.01 -14.66
N LYS A 254 8.95 -2.19 -14.50
CA LYS A 254 8.46 -3.43 -15.11
C LYS A 254 7.09 -3.84 -14.56
N GLN A 255 6.87 -3.72 -13.26
CA GLN A 255 5.59 -4.00 -12.62
C GLN A 255 4.55 -2.95 -13.04
N LEU A 256 4.93 -1.66 -13.08
CA LEU A 256 4.06 -0.57 -13.49
C LEU A 256 3.50 -0.74 -14.90
N VAL A 257 4.33 -1.02 -15.90
CA VAL A 257 3.83 -1.23 -17.28
C VAL A 257 2.89 -2.41 -17.38
N ALA A 258 3.03 -3.39 -16.48
CA ALA A 258 2.20 -4.60 -16.40
C ALA A 258 0.98 -4.46 -15.48
N ALA A 259 0.77 -3.30 -14.83
CA ALA A 259 -0.27 -3.12 -13.83
C ALA A 259 -1.68 -3.33 -14.41
N SER A 260 -2.46 -4.19 -13.75
CA SER A 260 -3.89 -4.36 -14.04
C SER A 260 -4.67 -3.09 -13.68
N ARG A 261 -5.85 -2.92 -14.27
CA ARG A 261 -6.64 -1.69 -14.13
C ARG A 261 -6.91 -1.26 -12.69
N ASP A 262 -7.08 -2.22 -11.80
CA ASP A 262 -7.33 -1.98 -10.36
C ASP A 262 -6.08 -1.57 -9.58
N MET A 263 -4.89 -1.67 -10.19
CA MET A 263 -3.59 -1.36 -9.60
C MET A 263 -2.89 -0.15 -10.26
N GLN A 264 -3.48 0.46 -11.31
CA GLN A 264 -2.88 1.59 -12.01
C GLN A 264 -2.93 2.85 -11.15
N PRO A 265 -1.79 3.49 -10.82
CA PRO A 265 -1.75 4.74 -10.08
C PRO A 265 -2.21 5.93 -10.92
N ASP A 266 -2.69 6.99 -10.26
CA ASP A 266 -3.01 8.26 -10.91
C ASP A 266 -1.75 9.08 -11.19
N PHE A 267 -0.73 8.97 -10.31
CA PHE A 267 0.56 9.64 -10.44
C PHE A 267 1.70 8.63 -10.31
N ILE A 268 2.73 8.80 -11.12
CA ILE A 268 3.98 8.03 -11.07
C ILE A 268 5.12 9.01 -10.92
N VAL A 269 5.93 8.87 -9.86
CA VAL A 269 7.08 9.73 -9.60
C VAL A 269 8.34 8.91 -9.32
N ALA A 270 9.50 9.44 -9.66
CA ALA A 270 10.75 8.77 -9.37
C ALA A 270 11.04 8.75 -7.86
N SER A 271 10.71 9.85 -7.18
CA SER A 271 10.82 10.00 -5.73
C SER A 271 9.87 11.08 -5.24
N LEU A 272 9.77 11.27 -3.93
CA LEU A 272 8.95 12.33 -3.33
C LEU A 272 9.42 13.76 -3.64
N ALA A 273 10.59 13.95 -4.23
CA ALA A 273 11.02 15.25 -4.73
C ALA A 273 10.05 15.87 -5.76
N GLU A 274 9.28 15.01 -6.44
CA GLU A 274 8.26 15.46 -7.42
C GLU A 274 6.87 15.70 -6.79
N LEU A 275 6.69 15.46 -5.48
CA LEU A 275 5.40 15.52 -4.79
C LEU A 275 4.71 16.89 -4.91
N HIS A 276 5.50 17.95 -4.86
CA HIS A 276 5.07 19.35 -4.90
C HIS A 276 5.28 20.02 -6.28
N GLU A 277 5.74 19.27 -7.27
CA GLU A 277 6.02 19.79 -8.60
C GLU A 277 4.79 19.66 -9.52
N PRO A 278 4.56 20.63 -10.43
CA PRO A 278 3.51 20.53 -11.44
C PRO A 278 3.64 19.25 -12.25
N TYR A 279 2.57 18.44 -12.28
CA TYR A 279 2.58 17.14 -12.93
C TYR A 279 2.25 17.24 -14.42
N PRO A 280 3.05 16.64 -15.34
CA PRO A 280 2.80 16.75 -16.76
C PRO A 280 1.54 15.96 -17.17
N SER A 281 0.66 16.61 -17.93
CA SER A 281 -0.54 15.97 -18.45
C SER A 281 -0.20 14.87 -19.44
N THR A 282 -0.97 13.78 -19.41
CA THR A 282 -0.95 12.74 -20.43
C THR A 282 -1.93 13.13 -21.54
N VAL A 283 -1.45 13.18 -22.79
CA VAL A 283 -2.24 13.60 -23.96
C VAL A 283 -2.25 12.49 -25.00
N GLN A 284 -3.43 12.08 -25.44
CA GLN A 284 -3.59 11.20 -26.59
C GLN A 284 -3.54 12.04 -27.88
N LEU A 285 -2.65 11.68 -28.79
CA LEU A 285 -2.51 12.34 -30.08
C LEU A 285 -3.48 11.75 -31.12
N LYS A 286 -3.61 12.44 -32.28
CA LYS A 286 -4.53 12.02 -33.34
C LYS A 286 -4.22 10.64 -33.92
N ASP A 287 -2.97 10.21 -33.87
CA ASP A 287 -2.50 8.89 -34.32
C ASP A 287 -2.66 7.80 -33.25
N GLY A 288 -3.31 8.12 -32.12
CA GLY A 288 -3.52 7.20 -31.01
C GLY A 288 -2.34 7.06 -30.05
N SER A 289 -1.17 7.65 -30.35
CA SER A 289 -0.02 7.61 -29.44
C SER A 289 -0.26 8.48 -28.21
N MET A 290 0.39 8.12 -27.09
CA MET A 290 0.32 8.83 -25.83
C MET A 290 1.58 9.70 -25.64
N GLN A 291 1.39 10.95 -25.23
CA GLN A 291 2.49 11.89 -24.99
C GLN A 291 2.45 12.39 -23.55
N VAL A 292 3.64 12.40 -22.89
CA VAL A 292 3.87 13.03 -21.58
C VAL A 292 5.16 13.86 -21.67
N GLY A 293 5.07 15.14 -21.38
CA GLY A 293 6.18 16.06 -21.67
C GLY A 293 6.54 16.06 -23.15
N THR A 294 7.77 15.68 -23.47
CA THR A 294 8.27 15.50 -24.84
C THR A 294 8.40 14.02 -25.25
N ALA A 295 8.15 13.08 -24.32
CA ALA A 295 8.16 11.65 -24.61
C ALA A 295 6.87 11.19 -25.29
N ARG A 296 6.97 10.27 -26.26
CA ARG A 296 5.83 9.76 -27.01
C ARG A 296 5.94 8.25 -27.24
N VAL A 297 4.88 7.53 -26.91
CA VAL A 297 4.77 6.08 -27.07
C VAL A 297 3.46 5.74 -27.78
N GLY A 298 3.54 4.89 -28.80
CA GLY A 298 2.40 4.40 -29.58
C GLY A 298 2.29 2.89 -29.56
N MET A 299 1.17 2.37 -30.08
CA MET A 299 0.92 0.96 -30.29
C MET A 299 0.87 0.66 -31.79
N ASP A 300 1.48 -0.45 -32.20
CA ASP A 300 1.33 -1.04 -33.51
C ASP A 300 0.91 -2.51 -33.32
N GLY A 301 -0.41 -2.74 -33.27
CA GLY A 301 -0.97 -4.00 -32.85
C GLY A 301 -0.49 -4.40 -31.47
N HIS A 302 0.31 -5.46 -31.39
CA HIS A 302 0.90 -5.96 -30.12
C HIS A 302 2.31 -5.41 -29.83
N ILE A 303 2.81 -4.48 -30.64
CA ILE A 303 4.14 -3.90 -30.49
C ILE A 303 4.00 -2.51 -29.85
N VAL A 304 4.63 -2.31 -28.70
CA VAL A 304 4.78 -1.00 -28.09
C VAL A 304 5.93 -0.28 -28.77
N ARG A 305 5.69 0.90 -29.31
CA ARG A 305 6.66 1.66 -30.10
C ARG A 305 7.01 2.98 -29.41
N ILE A 306 8.29 3.23 -29.19
CA ILE A 306 8.78 4.52 -28.73
C ILE A 306 8.94 5.44 -29.94
N ASP A 307 8.06 6.44 -30.09
CA ASP A 307 8.11 7.43 -31.16
C ASP A 307 9.05 8.59 -30.84
N ALA A 308 9.19 8.90 -29.54
CA ALA A 308 10.16 9.84 -29.01
C ALA A 308 10.49 9.51 -27.56
N GLU A 309 11.76 9.42 -27.21
CA GLU A 309 12.21 9.19 -25.83
C GLU A 309 11.96 10.43 -24.93
N GLY A 310 11.97 11.61 -25.54
CA GLY A 310 11.83 12.88 -24.81
C GLY A 310 13.10 13.27 -24.07
N ASP A 311 12.95 14.18 -23.11
CA ASP A 311 14.00 14.74 -22.28
C ASP A 311 13.92 14.25 -20.81
N SER A 312 13.04 13.31 -20.52
CA SER A 312 12.81 12.78 -19.17
C SER A 312 12.41 11.30 -19.23
N GLN A 313 13.20 10.46 -18.57
CA GLN A 313 12.92 9.01 -18.50
C GLN A 313 11.63 8.70 -17.74
N ILE A 314 11.31 9.45 -16.68
CA ILE A 314 10.05 9.27 -15.98
C ILE A 314 8.84 9.61 -16.87
N ASN A 315 8.95 10.61 -17.75
CA ASN A 315 7.90 10.93 -18.70
C ASN A 315 7.78 9.87 -19.80
N LEU A 316 8.89 9.24 -20.19
CA LEU A 316 8.86 8.10 -21.11
C LEU A 316 8.13 6.90 -20.49
N LEU A 317 8.41 6.58 -19.21
CA LEU A 317 7.70 5.56 -18.47
C LEU A 317 6.20 5.90 -18.36
N ARG A 318 5.83 7.12 -17.98
CA ARG A 318 4.43 7.60 -17.91
C ARG A 318 3.71 7.45 -19.25
N ALA A 319 4.34 7.84 -20.36
CA ALA A 319 3.79 7.69 -21.71
C ALA A 319 3.64 6.20 -22.10
N GLY A 320 4.61 5.36 -21.74
CA GLY A 320 4.58 3.92 -21.96
C GLY A 320 3.46 3.23 -21.18
N CYS A 321 3.32 3.53 -19.90
CA CYS A 321 2.21 3.06 -19.07
C CYS A 321 0.86 3.47 -19.67
N ALA A 322 0.70 4.74 -20.03
CA ALA A 322 -0.54 5.24 -20.63
C ALA A 322 -0.87 4.53 -21.97
N ALA A 323 0.11 4.31 -22.85
CA ALA A 323 -0.11 3.62 -24.12
C ALA A 323 -0.52 2.15 -23.90
N ILE A 324 0.16 1.45 -23.00
CA ILE A 324 -0.12 0.04 -22.67
C ILE A 324 -1.48 -0.10 -21.99
N TRP A 325 -1.75 0.69 -20.96
CA TRP A 325 -3.00 0.61 -20.19
C TRP A 325 -4.23 0.95 -21.03
N ASN A 326 -4.12 1.96 -21.90
CA ASN A 326 -5.22 2.34 -22.81
C ASN A 326 -5.44 1.37 -23.98
N SER A 327 -4.46 0.51 -24.27
CA SER A 327 -4.61 -0.51 -25.32
C SER A 327 -5.64 -1.58 -24.96
N GLY A 328 -5.88 -1.82 -23.67
CA GLY A 328 -6.72 -2.90 -23.15
C GLY A 328 -6.14 -4.31 -23.39
N LEU A 329 -4.93 -4.41 -23.92
CA LEU A 329 -4.27 -5.68 -24.23
C LEU A 329 -3.52 -6.22 -22.99
N ALA A 330 -3.50 -7.52 -22.86
CA ALA A 330 -2.76 -8.17 -21.78
C ALA A 330 -1.25 -8.07 -22.01
N ILE A 331 -0.51 -7.68 -20.97
CA ILE A 331 0.94 -7.38 -21.05
C ILE A 331 1.77 -8.54 -21.62
N TYR A 332 1.43 -9.78 -21.27
CA TYR A 332 2.16 -10.97 -21.75
C TYR A 332 2.01 -11.22 -23.26
N GLY A 333 1.04 -10.57 -23.92
CA GLY A 333 0.87 -10.58 -25.37
C GLY A 333 1.60 -9.45 -26.10
N LEU A 334 2.22 -8.51 -25.34
CA LEU A 334 2.86 -7.33 -25.91
C LEU A 334 4.38 -7.51 -26.08
N LYS A 335 4.91 -6.91 -27.12
CA LYS A 335 6.35 -6.70 -27.30
C LYS A 335 6.68 -5.30 -26.78
N VAL A 336 7.21 -5.23 -25.55
CA VAL A 336 7.53 -3.98 -24.86
C VAL A 336 9.04 -3.72 -24.99
N PRO A 337 9.47 -2.55 -25.50
CA PRO A 337 10.89 -2.19 -25.51
C PRO A 337 11.48 -2.12 -24.11
N GLU A 338 12.67 -2.69 -23.91
CA GLU A 338 13.34 -2.72 -22.62
C GLU A 338 13.55 -1.33 -22.02
N LEU A 339 13.79 -0.31 -22.85
CA LEU A 339 13.96 1.07 -22.43
C LEU A 339 12.77 1.62 -21.62
N LEU A 340 11.54 1.10 -21.80
CA LEU A 340 10.37 1.52 -21.04
C LEU A 340 10.36 1.00 -19.61
N TYR A 341 11.02 -0.11 -19.35
CA TYR A 341 11.04 -0.74 -18.02
C TYR A 341 12.45 -0.95 -17.45
N ALA A 342 13.47 -0.42 -18.13
CA ALA A 342 14.81 -0.36 -17.58
C ALA A 342 14.83 0.46 -16.27
N ASP A 343 15.48 -0.09 -15.25
CA ASP A 343 15.49 0.52 -13.92
C ASP A 343 16.63 1.54 -13.79
N HIS A 344 16.35 2.79 -14.10
CA HIS A 344 17.30 3.91 -14.04
C HIS A 344 17.28 4.62 -12.67
N TRP A 345 16.46 4.18 -11.72
CA TRP A 345 16.22 4.85 -10.42
C TRP A 345 16.76 4.04 -9.23
N ARG A 346 17.77 3.22 -9.44
CA ARG A 346 18.47 2.48 -8.37
C ARG A 346 19.45 3.35 -7.61
#